data_801c84c28087507dc94e8be63b275fce
#
_entry.id   801c84c28087507dc94e8be63b275fce
#
_cell.length_a   1.000
_cell.length_b   1.000
_cell.length_c   1.000
_cell.angle_alpha   90.00
_cell.angle_beta   90.00
_cell.angle_gamma   90.00
#
_symmetry.space_group_name_H-M   'P 1'
#
loop_
_entity.id
_entity.type
_entity.pdbx_description
1 polymer ?
#
loop_
_entity_poly.entity_id
_entity_poly.type
_entity_poly.pdbx_seq_one_letter_code
_entity_poly.pdbx_strand_id
1 'polypeptide(L)'
;VGVSFPIYFLPQKSRIKQAKLAVSAAQIQAEANIRELNNKITELSAALQRYEESLRFYTSSALKEADELVKTANLQLQHSETGIAEFIQSVSAAREIRKGYIETIYQYNIASLEYELYQ
;
A
#
# COMPACT_ATOMS: atom_id res chain seq x y z
N VAL A 1 -3.75 63.31 8.64
CA VAL A 1 -5.07 62.69 8.76
C VAL A 1 -5.68 62.50 7.37
N GLY A 2 -5.62 63.47 6.49
CA GLY A 2 -6.11 63.36 5.11
C GLY A 2 -5.40 62.30 4.31
N VAL A 3 -4.14 62.07 4.60
CA VAL A 3 -3.30 61.10 3.91
C VAL A 3 -3.73 59.68 4.29
N SER A 4 -4.15 59.46 5.52
CA SER A 4 -4.61 58.14 5.97
C SER A 4 -5.96 57.76 5.42
N PHE A 5 -6.78 58.70 4.99
CA PHE A 5 -8.11 58.45 4.51
C PHE A 5 -8.14 57.61 3.24
N PRO A 6 -7.39 57.94 2.16
CA PRO A 6 -7.29 57.02 1.01
C PRO A 6 -6.72 55.67 1.32
N ILE A 7 -5.81 55.65 2.31
CA ILE A 7 -5.20 54.41 2.77
C ILE A 7 -6.23 53.45 3.40
N TYR A 8 -7.23 54.01 4.08
CA TYR A 8 -8.30 53.18 4.66
C TYR A 8 -9.22 52.61 3.59
N PHE A 9 -9.60 53.37 2.58
CA PHE A 9 -10.52 52.91 1.54
C PHE A 9 -9.89 51.87 0.64
N LEU A 10 -8.69 52.11 0.16
CA LEU A 10 -7.95 51.17 -0.67
C LEU A 10 -7.62 49.85 0.05
N PRO A 11 -7.12 49.89 1.31
CA PRO A 11 -6.88 48.66 2.05
C PRO A 11 -8.13 47.85 2.32
N GLN A 12 -9.29 48.48 2.51
CA GLN A 12 -10.53 47.73 2.71
C GLN A 12 -10.93 46.92 1.48
N LYS A 13 -10.88 47.54 0.31
CA LYS A 13 -11.14 46.83 -0.94
C LYS A 13 -10.14 45.71 -1.17
N SER A 14 -8.89 45.97 -0.90
CA SER A 14 -7.82 44.97 -0.98
C SER A 14 -8.05 43.83 0.00
N ARG A 15 -8.48 44.16 1.24
CA ARG A 15 -8.78 43.14 2.25
C ARG A 15 -9.94 42.25 1.83
N ILE A 16 -10.99 42.83 1.24
CA ILE A 16 -12.13 42.06 0.74
C ILE A 16 -11.70 41.14 -0.39
N LYS A 17 -10.91 41.63 -1.33
CA LYS A 17 -10.34 40.82 -2.40
C LYS A 17 -9.44 39.73 -1.86
N GLN A 18 -8.55 40.08 -0.92
CA GLN A 18 -7.67 39.13 -0.27
C GLN A 18 -8.45 38.07 0.49
N ALA A 19 -9.52 38.48 1.20
CA ALA A 19 -10.39 37.53 1.90
C ALA A 19 -11.08 36.58 0.94
N LYS A 20 -11.58 37.10 -0.19
CA LYS A 20 -12.22 36.27 -1.23
C LYS A 20 -11.22 35.32 -1.87
N LEU A 21 -10.01 35.82 -2.17
CA LEU A 21 -8.94 34.98 -2.70
C LEU A 21 -8.51 33.91 -1.70
N ALA A 22 -8.42 34.25 -0.40
CA ALA A 22 -8.08 33.33 0.64
C ALA A 22 -9.13 32.23 0.79
N VAL A 23 -10.42 32.59 0.73
CA VAL A 23 -11.51 31.62 0.75
C VAL A 23 -11.46 30.71 -0.47
N SER A 24 -11.27 31.32 -1.65
CA SER A 24 -11.12 30.54 -2.90
C SER A 24 -9.93 29.60 -2.86
N ALA A 25 -8.79 30.08 -2.37
CA ALA A 25 -7.58 29.26 -2.21
C ALA A 25 -7.81 28.11 -1.21
N ALA A 26 -8.49 28.40 -0.09
CA ALA A 26 -8.86 27.40 0.90
C ALA A 26 -9.80 26.34 0.31
N GLN A 27 -10.76 26.73 -0.50
CA GLN A 27 -11.67 25.82 -1.19
C GLN A 27 -10.92 24.93 -2.17
N ILE A 28 -10.03 25.50 -2.96
CA ILE A 28 -9.20 24.75 -3.92
C ILE A 28 -8.33 23.75 -3.17
N GLN A 29 -7.73 24.18 -2.07
CA GLN A 29 -6.90 23.31 -1.24
C GLN A 29 -7.71 22.16 -0.63
N ALA A 30 -8.91 22.46 -0.14
CA ALA A 30 -9.81 21.45 0.40
C ALA A 30 -10.23 20.44 -0.67
N GLU A 31 -10.56 20.91 -1.86
CA GLU A 31 -10.87 20.01 -2.99
C GLU A 31 -9.69 19.15 -3.40
N ALA A 32 -8.48 19.73 -3.41
CA ALA A 32 -7.26 18.99 -3.70
C ALA A 32 -7.00 17.91 -2.64
N ASN A 33 -7.20 18.24 -1.37
CA ASN A 33 -7.04 17.29 -0.27
C ASN A 33 -8.06 16.16 -0.37
N ILE A 34 -9.31 16.46 -0.73
CA ILE A 34 -10.35 15.44 -0.92
C ILE A 34 -9.99 14.52 -2.07
N ARG A 35 -9.50 15.08 -3.18
CA ARG A 35 -9.07 14.26 -4.34
C ARG A 35 -7.89 13.37 -3.98
N GLU A 36 -6.92 13.90 -3.27
CA GLU A 36 -5.76 13.13 -2.80
C GLU A 36 -6.20 12.00 -1.88
N LEU A 37 -7.10 12.29 -0.95
CA LEU A 37 -7.67 11.29 -0.05
C LEU A 37 -8.39 10.18 -0.83
N ASN A 38 -9.25 10.57 -1.79
CA ASN A 38 -9.99 9.61 -2.61
C ASN A 38 -9.06 8.75 -3.45
N ASN A 39 -7.99 9.36 -4.01
CA ASN A 39 -6.98 8.63 -4.77
C ASN A 39 -6.26 7.63 -3.89
N LYS A 40 -5.93 8.02 -2.66
CA LYS A 40 -5.27 7.14 -1.69
C LYS A 40 -6.18 5.96 -1.32
N ILE A 41 -7.45 6.20 -1.08
CA ILE A 41 -8.43 5.15 -0.79
C ILE A 41 -8.55 4.18 -1.96
N THR A 42 -8.62 4.70 -3.19
CA THR A 42 -8.69 3.87 -4.40
C THR A 42 -7.43 3.03 -4.57
N GLU A 43 -6.27 3.62 -4.36
CA GLU A 43 -4.97 2.93 -4.42
C GLU A 43 -4.89 1.80 -3.39
N LEU A 44 -5.28 2.09 -2.15
CA LEU A 44 -5.28 1.09 -1.07
C LEU A 44 -6.27 -0.03 -1.33
N SER A 45 -7.46 0.31 -1.85
CA SER A 45 -8.47 -0.69 -2.22
C SER A 45 -7.94 -1.64 -3.30
N ALA A 46 -7.29 -1.10 -4.33
CA ALA A 46 -6.67 -1.90 -5.40
C ALA A 46 -5.53 -2.77 -4.85
N ALA A 47 -4.71 -2.23 -3.96
CA ALA A 47 -3.62 -2.96 -3.32
C ALA A 47 -4.16 -4.12 -2.47
N LEU A 48 -5.21 -3.88 -1.68
CA LEU A 48 -5.88 -4.91 -0.88
C LEU A 48 -6.39 -6.04 -1.76
N GLN A 49 -7.02 -5.71 -2.88
CA GLN A 49 -7.52 -6.72 -3.82
C GLN A 49 -6.38 -7.57 -4.38
N ARG A 50 -5.26 -6.97 -4.76
CA ARG A 50 -4.08 -7.70 -5.25
C ARG A 50 -3.50 -8.63 -4.19
N TYR A 51 -3.42 -8.15 -2.94
CA TYR A 51 -2.93 -8.98 -1.84
C TYR A 51 -3.89 -10.13 -1.52
N GLU A 52 -5.19 -9.90 -1.58
CA GLU A 52 -6.19 -10.96 -1.40
C GLU A 52 -6.05 -12.05 -2.46
N GLU A 53 -5.88 -11.67 -3.71
CA GLU A 53 -5.66 -12.62 -4.82
C GLU A 53 -4.37 -13.41 -4.61
N SER A 54 -3.28 -12.73 -4.20
CA SER A 54 -2.02 -13.38 -3.88
C SER A 54 -2.16 -14.36 -2.72
N LEU A 55 -2.87 -13.97 -1.66
CA LEU A 55 -3.12 -14.85 -0.52
C LEU A 55 -3.93 -16.07 -0.89
N ARG A 56 -4.92 -15.92 -1.76
CA ARG A 56 -5.68 -17.08 -2.29
C ARG A 56 -4.78 -18.03 -3.06
N PHE A 57 -3.89 -17.49 -3.88
CA PHE A 57 -2.92 -18.30 -4.63
C PHE A 57 -2.03 -19.07 -3.66
N TYR A 58 -1.48 -18.41 -2.64
CA TYR A 58 -0.64 -19.09 -1.66
C TYR A 58 -1.39 -20.19 -0.90
N THR A 59 -2.59 -19.90 -0.43
CA THR A 59 -3.36 -20.88 0.36
C THR A 59 -3.95 -22.01 -0.47
N SER A 60 -4.25 -21.77 -1.75
CA SER A 60 -4.83 -22.79 -2.62
C SER A 60 -3.80 -23.68 -3.30
N SER A 61 -2.61 -23.18 -3.60
CA SER A 61 -1.63 -23.97 -4.36
C SER A 61 -0.17 -23.82 -3.89
N ALA A 62 0.34 -22.61 -3.74
CA ALA A 62 1.77 -22.40 -3.54
C ALA A 62 2.32 -23.02 -2.25
N LEU A 63 1.58 -22.92 -1.13
CA LEU A 63 2.00 -23.53 0.14
C LEU A 63 2.00 -25.05 0.04
N LYS A 64 1.05 -25.62 -0.67
CA LYS A 64 0.95 -27.05 -0.91
C LYS A 64 2.14 -27.52 -1.74
N GLU A 65 2.49 -26.77 -2.78
CA GLU A 65 3.67 -27.04 -3.60
C GLU A 65 4.96 -26.98 -2.77
N ALA A 66 5.07 -26.01 -1.87
CA ALA A 66 6.22 -25.90 -0.97
C ALA A 66 6.36 -27.14 -0.08
N ASP A 67 5.26 -27.60 0.49
CA ASP A 67 5.25 -28.82 1.31
C ASP A 67 5.63 -30.05 0.49
N GLU A 68 5.13 -30.16 -0.73
CA GLU A 68 5.46 -31.25 -1.64
C GLU A 68 6.92 -31.23 -2.09
N LEU A 69 7.48 -30.03 -2.32
CA LEU A 69 8.89 -29.87 -2.64
C LEU A 69 9.79 -30.44 -1.53
N VAL A 70 9.49 -30.10 -0.29
CA VAL A 70 10.25 -30.59 0.87
C VAL A 70 10.09 -32.10 1.02
N LYS A 71 8.87 -32.58 0.92
CA LYS A 71 8.57 -34.01 1.05
C LYS A 71 9.27 -34.83 -0.03
N THR A 72 9.18 -34.39 -1.28
CA THR A 72 9.83 -35.05 -2.41
C THR A 72 11.35 -35.01 -2.27
N ALA A 73 11.91 -33.85 -1.88
CA ALA A 73 13.34 -33.71 -1.66
C ALA A 73 13.85 -34.65 -0.57
N ASN A 74 13.12 -34.80 0.53
CA ASN A 74 13.45 -35.74 1.59
C ASN A 74 13.47 -37.19 1.10
N LEU A 75 12.45 -37.58 0.33
CA LEU A 75 12.38 -38.92 -0.22
C LEU A 75 13.51 -39.22 -1.19
N GLN A 76 13.81 -38.27 -2.07
CA GLN A 76 14.89 -38.42 -3.04
C GLN A 76 16.26 -38.52 -2.36
N LEU A 77 16.47 -37.73 -1.31
CA LEU A 77 17.70 -37.78 -0.54
C LEU A 77 17.85 -39.15 0.18
N GLN A 78 16.76 -39.62 0.79
CA GLN A 78 16.73 -40.92 1.46
C GLN A 78 17.04 -42.09 0.52
N HIS A 79 16.57 -42.01 -0.70
CA HIS A 79 16.80 -43.05 -1.71
C HIS A 79 18.08 -42.81 -2.52
N SER A 80 18.90 -41.84 -2.13
CA SER A 80 20.15 -41.47 -2.81
C SER A 80 19.94 -41.09 -4.30
N GLU A 81 18.76 -40.63 -4.65
CA GLU A 81 18.45 -40.20 -6.01
C GLU A 81 19.00 -38.81 -6.32
N THR A 82 19.19 -37.99 -5.29
CA THR A 82 19.72 -36.64 -5.40
C THR A 82 20.82 -36.38 -4.38
N GLY A 83 21.72 -35.44 -4.70
CA GLY A 83 22.75 -34.99 -3.78
C GLY A 83 22.22 -33.96 -2.78
N ILE A 84 23.06 -33.65 -1.80
CA ILE A 84 22.76 -32.67 -0.75
C ILE A 84 22.50 -31.28 -1.35
N ALA A 85 23.26 -30.89 -2.38
CA ALA A 85 23.11 -29.59 -3.03
C ALA A 85 21.72 -29.41 -3.62
N GLU A 86 21.20 -30.43 -4.32
CA GLU A 86 19.86 -30.42 -4.90
C GLU A 86 18.78 -30.40 -3.82
N PHE A 87 19.00 -31.14 -2.73
CA PHE A 87 18.11 -31.10 -1.56
C PHE A 87 18.02 -29.70 -0.97
N ILE A 88 19.16 -29.03 -0.78
CA ILE A 88 19.20 -27.66 -0.25
C ILE A 88 18.47 -26.69 -1.18
N GLN A 89 18.65 -26.85 -2.50
CA GLN A 89 17.94 -26.01 -3.48
C GLN A 89 16.42 -26.16 -3.35
N SER A 90 15.93 -27.37 -3.23
CA SER A 90 14.48 -27.63 -3.08
C SER A 90 13.93 -27.06 -1.79
N VAL A 91 14.64 -27.25 -0.69
CA VAL A 91 14.22 -26.69 0.61
C VAL A 91 14.27 -25.16 0.59
N SER A 92 15.28 -24.58 -0.05
CA SER A 92 15.38 -23.13 -0.21
C SER A 92 14.24 -22.57 -1.04
N ALA A 93 13.84 -23.24 -2.12
CA ALA A 93 12.70 -22.85 -2.94
C ALA A 93 11.41 -22.86 -2.12
N ALA A 94 11.18 -23.91 -1.31
CA ALA A 94 10.03 -23.98 -0.43
C ALA A 94 10.03 -22.87 0.62
N ARG A 95 11.20 -22.55 1.16
CA ARG A 95 11.36 -21.45 2.12
C ARG A 95 11.00 -20.10 1.49
N GLU A 96 11.41 -19.86 0.25
CA GLU A 96 11.09 -18.62 -0.46
C GLU A 96 9.59 -18.49 -0.68
N ILE A 97 8.90 -19.56 -1.00
CA ILE A 97 7.43 -19.56 -1.15
C ILE A 97 6.78 -19.17 0.18
N ARG A 98 7.18 -19.79 1.28
CA ARG A 98 6.64 -19.50 2.61
C ARG A 98 6.94 -18.08 3.06
N LYS A 99 8.15 -17.59 2.77
CA LYS A 99 8.54 -16.21 3.04
C LYS A 99 7.67 -15.22 2.29
N GLY A 100 7.42 -15.48 0.99
CA GLY A 100 6.55 -14.65 0.17
C GLY A 100 5.12 -14.58 0.74
N TYR A 101 4.61 -15.70 1.24
CA TYR A 101 3.30 -15.75 1.89
C TYR A 101 3.26 -14.86 3.14
N ILE A 102 4.24 -14.97 4.00
CA ILE A 102 4.33 -14.18 5.23
C ILE A 102 4.44 -12.69 4.91
N GLU A 103 5.27 -12.33 3.94
CA GLU A 103 5.42 -10.95 3.49
C GLU A 103 4.10 -10.39 2.93
N THR A 104 3.37 -11.20 2.19
CA THR A 104 2.07 -10.80 1.63
C THR A 104 1.05 -10.56 2.73
N ILE A 105 1.00 -11.42 3.76
CA ILE A 105 0.14 -11.20 4.94
C ILE A 105 0.50 -9.88 5.61
N TYR A 106 1.78 -9.62 5.80
CA TYR A 106 2.25 -8.38 6.43
C TYR A 106 1.82 -7.15 5.64
N GLN A 107 2.03 -7.16 4.33
CA GLN A 107 1.63 -6.06 3.47
C GLN A 107 0.11 -5.87 3.42
N TYR A 108 -0.63 -6.97 3.39
CA TYR A 108 -2.08 -6.92 3.46
C TYR A 108 -2.56 -6.26 4.74
N ASN A 109 -1.99 -6.64 5.86
CA ASN A 109 -2.36 -6.08 7.16
C ASN A 109 -2.04 -4.59 7.25
N ILE A 110 -0.88 -4.17 6.75
CA ILE A 110 -0.51 -2.74 6.71
C ILE A 110 -1.48 -1.96 5.83
N ALA A 111 -1.75 -2.43 4.62
CA ALA A 111 -2.67 -1.78 3.69
C ALA A 111 -4.09 -1.71 4.27
N SER A 112 -4.51 -2.76 4.97
CA SER A 112 -5.82 -2.82 5.63
C SER A 112 -5.93 -1.77 6.74
N LEU A 113 -4.90 -1.63 7.56
CA LEU A 113 -4.86 -0.61 8.62
C LEU A 113 -4.86 0.80 8.04
N GLU A 114 -4.06 1.03 7.00
CA GLU A 114 -4.05 2.33 6.32
C GLU A 114 -5.41 2.65 5.71
N TYR A 115 -6.06 1.68 5.09
CA TYR A 115 -7.39 1.84 4.52
C TYR A 115 -8.41 2.26 5.58
N GLU A 116 -8.37 1.62 6.74
CA GLU A 116 -9.24 1.99 7.88
C GLU A 116 -8.97 3.41 8.36
N LEU A 117 -7.70 3.84 8.39
CA LEU A 117 -7.33 5.20 8.80
C LEU A 117 -7.87 6.27 7.86
N TYR A 118 -7.99 5.97 6.56
CA TYR A 118 -8.47 6.91 5.56
C TYR A 118 -10.00 6.92 5.41
N GLN A 119 -10.69 6.01 6.05
CA GLN A 119 -12.14 6.01 6.14
C GLN A 119 -12.60 6.73 7.40
#